data_40e3c53f813b0d8f8d5ff0486e927c22
#
_entry.id   40e3c53f813b0d8f8d5ff0486e927c22
#
_cell.length_a   1.000
_cell.length_b   1.000
_cell.length_c   1.000
_cell.angle_alpha   90.00
_cell.angle_beta   90.00
_cell.angle_gamma   90.00
#
_symmetry.space_group_name_H-M   'P 1'
#
loop_
_entity.id
_entity.type
_entity.pdbx_description
1 polymer ?
#
loop_
_entity_poly.entity_id
_entity_poly.type
_entity_poly.pdbx_seq_one_letter_code
_entity_poly.pdbx_strand_id
1 'polypeptide(L)'
;MPSWEDATAVEKLSSNTYSCTLHDDWCIGSVPNGGYVTGCILEVVRKHFDTSLAKQNQPHTIALHVEFLRRTQAGPATYKVEDVKLGRQTSVVHVTMEQEGRKEVVAYVTNSNMDTETGFSHDTGYRPSPPIPSLDFSKLEKDEDPSWRHQAEMPHPEFRKATKRVQFYFPREDKTPAYLADEVLCFSDGTNFTNSSVAFVADMFPLMVESFKKKDEGPFWYPTLLLNLDIKKSLPPEGVKWLHIRVEMKKMLKGRMDLEVFVHDAEGDLVALSHHVGFVVDASRNTAARKMGSAKM
;
A
#
# COMPACT_ATOMS: atom_id res chain seq x y z
N MET A 1 -0.82 17.63 -11.00
CA MET A 1 -1.26 16.32 -10.53
C MET A 1 -1.31 16.38 -9.00
N PRO A 2 -2.34 15.81 -8.32
CA PRO A 2 -2.45 15.93 -6.87
C PRO A 2 -1.28 15.21 -6.17
N SER A 3 -0.75 15.81 -5.10
CA SER A 3 0.21 15.16 -4.19
C SER A 3 -0.46 13.98 -3.46
N TRP A 4 0.33 13.23 -2.66
CA TRP A 4 -0.24 12.18 -1.80
C TRP A 4 -1.28 12.76 -0.82
N GLU A 5 -0.94 13.88 -0.17
CA GLU A 5 -1.82 14.56 0.78
C GLU A 5 -3.13 15.03 0.13
N ASP A 6 -3.06 15.67 -1.04
CA ASP A 6 -4.25 16.08 -1.78
C ASP A 6 -5.11 14.89 -2.22
N ALA A 7 -4.46 13.83 -2.71
CA ALA A 7 -5.15 12.65 -3.25
C ALA A 7 -5.82 11.80 -2.15
N THR A 8 -5.33 11.87 -0.92
CA THR A 8 -5.90 11.15 0.23
C THR A 8 -6.66 12.05 1.20
N ALA A 9 -6.90 13.31 0.80
CA ALA A 9 -7.63 14.27 1.62
C ALA A 9 -9.04 13.76 1.99
N VAL A 10 -9.34 13.75 3.30
CA VAL A 10 -10.58 13.22 3.86
C VAL A 10 -11.42 14.34 4.48
N GLU A 11 -12.69 14.39 4.11
CA GLU A 11 -13.69 15.25 4.75
C GLU A 11 -14.53 14.45 5.74
N LYS A 12 -14.76 15.01 6.94
CA LYS A 12 -15.65 14.43 7.95
C LYS A 12 -17.07 14.93 7.74
N LEU A 13 -17.98 14.01 7.43
CA LEU A 13 -19.41 14.32 7.20
C LEU A 13 -20.25 14.19 8.47
N SER A 14 -19.87 13.27 9.37
CA SER A 14 -20.55 13.07 10.67
C SER A 14 -19.55 12.50 11.69
N SER A 15 -20.04 12.05 12.85
CA SER A 15 -19.18 11.40 13.88
C SER A 15 -18.47 10.16 13.37
N ASN A 16 -19.03 9.45 12.39
CA ASN A 16 -18.54 8.17 11.91
C ASN A 16 -18.63 7.99 10.37
N THR A 17 -18.87 9.08 9.64
CA THR A 17 -18.97 9.07 8.17
C THR A 17 -18.00 10.09 7.59
N TYR A 18 -17.26 9.65 6.58
CA TYR A 18 -16.22 10.42 5.91
C TYR A 18 -16.38 10.30 4.40
N SER A 19 -15.80 11.24 3.65
CA SER A 19 -15.68 11.16 2.21
C SER A 19 -14.28 11.49 1.74
N CYS A 20 -13.90 10.94 0.59
CA CYS A 20 -12.79 11.40 -0.22
C CYS A 20 -13.12 11.20 -1.70
N THR A 21 -12.29 11.77 -2.58
CA THR A 21 -12.37 11.54 -4.02
C THR A 21 -11.16 10.74 -4.45
N LEU A 22 -11.40 9.55 -5.01
CA LEU A 22 -10.33 8.75 -5.60
C LEU A 22 -9.93 9.33 -6.96
N HIS A 23 -8.65 9.64 -7.13
CA HIS A 23 -8.13 10.31 -8.32
C HIS A 23 -7.69 9.32 -9.40
N ASP A 24 -8.00 9.61 -10.66
CA ASP A 24 -7.62 8.79 -11.82
C ASP A 24 -6.10 8.65 -11.99
N ASP A 25 -5.35 9.67 -11.61
CA ASP A 25 -3.89 9.66 -11.62
C ASP A 25 -3.23 8.60 -10.72
N TRP A 26 -3.99 8.03 -9.78
CA TRP A 26 -3.56 6.99 -8.85
C TRP A 26 -4.12 5.61 -9.22
N CYS A 27 -4.51 5.44 -10.50
CA CYS A 27 -5.07 4.19 -11.02
C CYS A 27 -4.03 3.31 -11.72
N ILE A 28 -4.33 2.01 -11.75
CA ILE A 28 -3.78 1.05 -12.71
C ILE A 28 -4.91 0.72 -13.68
N GLY A 29 -4.80 1.16 -14.92
CA GLY A 29 -5.90 1.16 -15.88
C GLY A 29 -7.04 2.07 -15.40
N SER A 30 -8.21 1.50 -15.19
CA SER A 30 -9.41 2.20 -14.70
C SER A 30 -9.65 2.02 -13.18
N VAL A 31 -8.76 1.31 -12.48
CA VAL A 31 -8.95 0.92 -11.08
C VAL A 31 -7.92 1.63 -10.20
N PRO A 32 -8.35 2.42 -9.19
CA PRO A 32 -7.46 2.95 -8.17
C PRO A 32 -6.56 1.84 -7.57
N ASN A 33 -5.26 2.12 -7.43
CA ASN A 33 -4.31 1.19 -6.84
C ASN A 33 -4.76 0.78 -5.43
N GLY A 34 -4.60 -0.49 -5.06
CA GLY A 34 -5.09 -1.03 -3.79
C GLY A 34 -4.44 -0.37 -2.58
N GLY A 35 -3.12 -0.14 -2.65
CA GLY A 35 -2.38 0.56 -1.59
C GLY A 35 -2.80 2.02 -1.44
N TYR A 36 -3.13 2.71 -2.55
CA TYR A 36 -3.71 4.05 -2.52
C TYR A 36 -5.07 4.07 -1.82
N VAL A 37 -5.97 3.14 -2.17
CA VAL A 37 -7.26 2.99 -1.49
C VAL A 37 -7.08 2.68 -0.01
N THR A 38 -6.12 1.84 0.33
CA THR A 38 -5.77 1.52 1.72
C THR A 38 -5.22 2.76 2.45
N GLY A 39 -4.41 3.58 1.80
CA GLY A 39 -3.94 4.86 2.34
C GLY A 39 -5.08 5.82 2.66
N CYS A 40 -6.10 5.92 1.79
CA CYS A 40 -7.33 6.68 2.08
C CYS A 40 -8.06 6.13 3.32
N ILE A 41 -8.12 4.80 3.51
CA ILE A 41 -8.69 4.19 4.71
C ILE A 41 -7.88 4.58 5.95
N LEU A 42 -6.55 4.57 5.88
CA LEU A 42 -5.68 4.99 6.99
C LEU A 42 -5.91 6.46 7.36
N GLU A 43 -6.08 7.36 6.37
CA GLU A 43 -6.41 8.77 6.62
C GLU A 43 -7.80 8.95 7.24
N VAL A 44 -8.79 8.16 6.83
CA VAL A 44 -10.12 8.12 7.47
C VAL A 44 -10.00 7.72 8.94
N VAL A 45 -9.26 6.65 9.23
CA VAL A 45 -9.05 6.16 10.61
C VAL A 45 -8.27 7.18 11.43
N ARG A 46 -7.19 7.76 10.90
CA ARG A 46 -6.45 8.84 11.56
C ARG A 46 -7.40 9.99 11.93
N LYS A 47 -8.18 10.49 10.95
CA LYS A 47 -9.16 11.56 11.18
C LYS A 47 -10.21 11.19 12.23
N HIS A 48 -10.63 9.91 12.26
CA HIS A 48 -11.59 9.41 13.25
C HIS A 48 -11.01 9.44 14.67
N PHE A 49 -9.77 8.95 14.84
CA PHE A 49 -9.08 8.99 16.14
C PHE A 49 -8.68 10.41 16.56
N ASP A 50 -8.35 11.29 15.62
CA ASP A 50 -8.03 12.70 15.91
C ASP A 50 -9.25 13.53 16.32
N THR A 51 -10.47 13.07 15.97
CA THR A 51 -11.69 13.85 16.21
C THR A 51 -12.73 13.13 17.06
N SER A 52 -13.38 12.08 16.53
CA SER A 52 -14.45 11.37 17.23
C SER A 52 -13.93 10.58 18.44
N LEU A 53 -12.75 9.99 18.32
CA LEU A 53 -12.09 9.20 19.35
C LEU A 53 -10.85 9.89 19.96
N ALA A 54 -10.74 11.22 19.90
CA ALA A 54 -9.56 11.97 20.40
C ALA A 54 -9.20 11.64 21.85
N LYS A 55 -10.18 11.29 22.68
CA LYS A 55 -9.96 10.88 24.09
C LYS A 55 -9.22 9.55 24.25
N GLN A 56 -9.21 8.69 23.22
CA GLN A 56 -8.47 7.42 23.23
C GLN A 56 -6.95 7.66 23.17
N ASN A 57 -6.52 8.78 22.57
CA ASN A 57 -5.10 9.10 22.38
C ASN A 57 -4.33 7.95 21.70
N GLN A 58 -4.88 7.39 20.62
CA GLN A 58 -4.34 6.27 19.85
C GLN A 58 -4.19 6.65 18.37
N PRO A 59 -3.23 7.55 18.05
CA PRO A 59 -3.11 8.13 16.70
C PRO A 59 -2.51 7.16 15.68
N HIS A 60 -1.86 6.06 16.12
CA HIS A 60 -1.09 5.20 15.24
C HIS A 60 -1.85 3.92 14.91
N THR A 61 -2.03 3.65 13.63
CA THR A 61 -2.41 2.31 13.17
C THR A 61 -1.23 1.37 13.36
N ILE A 62 -1.45 0.25 14.05
CA ILE A 62 -0.44 -0.80 14.25
C ILE A 62 -0.69 -2.02 13.39
N ALA A 63 -1.96 -2.29 13.02
CA ALA A 63 -2.29 -3.39 12.11
C ALA A 63 -3.59 -3.10 11.37
N LEU A 64 -3.69 -3.59 10.14
CA LEU A 64 -4.94 -3.57 9.39
C LEU A 64 -5.09 -4.82 8.52
N HIS A 65 -6.35 -5.18 8.28
CA HIS A 65 -6.78 -6.18 7.32
C HIS A 65 -7.81 -5.56 6.38
N VAL A 66 -7.54 -5.60 5.08
CA VAL A 66 -8.40 -5.02 4.03
C VAL A 66 -8.85 -6.11 3.07
N GLU A 67 -10.16 -6.16 2.78
CA GLU A 67 -10.76 -6.99 1.74
C GLU A 67 -11.29 -6.11 0.60
N PHE A 68 -10.79 -6.34 -0.60
CA PHE A 68 -11.27 -5.69 -1.82
C PHE A 68 -12.40 -6.52 -2.42
N LEU A 69 -13.64 -6.22 -2.02
CA LEU A 69 -14.83 -6.98 -2.42
C LEU A 69 -15.14 -6.83 -3.92
N ARG A 70 -14.81 -5.66 -4.47
CA ARG A 70 -15.05 -5.30 -5.88
C ARG A 70 -14.05 -4.27 -6.36
N ARG A 71 -13.98 -4.09 -7.68
CA ARG A 71 -13.21 -3.01 -8.28
C ARG A 71 -13.75 -1.66 -7.84
N THR A 72 -12.93 -0.85 -7.24
CA THR A 72 -13.16 0.57 -7.03
C THR A 72 -13.06 1.35 -8.35
N GLN A 73 -13.47 2.60 -8.36
CA GLN A 73 -13.32 3.50 -9.51
C GLN A 73 -12.87 4.88 -9.05
N ALA A 74 -12.25 5.64 -9.94
CA ALA A 74 -12.00 7.07 -9.69
C ALA A 74 -13.33 7.80 -9.48
N GLY A 75 -13.34 8.78 -8.56
CA GLY A 75 -14.52 9.53 -8.19
C GLY A 75 -14.85 9.46 -6.70
N PRO A 76 -16.03 9.96 -6.31
CA PRO A 76 -16.42 10.05 -4.90
C PRO A 76 -16.50 8.67 -4.21
N ALA A 77 -16.06 8.63 -2.97
CA ALA A 77 -16.17 7.48 -2.08
C ALA A 77 -16.64 7.94 -0.70
N THR A 78 -17.50 7.15 -0.08
CA THR A 78 -17.97 7.36 1.29
C THR A 78 -17.45 6.25 2.19
N TYR A 79 -16.99 6.62 3.38
CA TYR A 79 -16.47 5.70 4.38
C TYR A 79 -17.32 5.75 5.63
N LYS A 80 -17.73 4.59 6.13
CA LYS A 80 -18.44 4.43 7.39
C LYS A 80 -17.52 3.72 8.37
N VAL A 81 -17.32 4.30 9.54
CA VAL A 81 -16.48 3.74 10.61
C VAL A 81 -17.39 3.25 11.73
N GLU A 82 -17.15 2.02 12.19
CA GLU A 82 -17.81 1.40 13.32
C GLU A 82 -16.77 1.12 14.40
N ASP A 83 -17.02 1.60 15.63
CA ASP A 83 -16.17 1.34 16.79
C ASP A 83 -16.43 -0.08 17.28
N VAL A 84 -15.57 -1.04 16.92
CA VAL A 84 -15.74 -2.46 17.29
C VAL A 84 -15.33 -2.72 18.72
N LYS A 85 -14.18 -2.14 19.13
CA LYS A 85 -13.67 -2.24 20.50
C LYS A 85 -12.87 -0.99 20.84
N LEU A 86 -13.20 -0.35 21.92
CA LEU A 86 -12.41 0.75 22.49
C LEU A 86 -11.72 0.25 23.75
N GLY A 87 -10.39 0.27 23.76
CA GLY A 87 -9.57 -0.21 24.87
C GLY A 87 -8.51 0.80 25.26
N ARG A 88 -7.94 0.64 26.44
CA ARG A 88 -6.94 1.57 26.96
C ARG A 88 -5.64 1.58 26.17
N GLN A 89 -5.16 0.42 25.72
CA GLN A 89 -3.92 0.29 24.93
C GLN A 89 -4.19 0.25 23.44
N THR A 90 -5.21 -0.48 23.02
CA THR A 90 -5.56 -0.66 21.62
C THR A 90 -7.06 -0.55 21.42
N SER A 91 -7.45 0.07 20.31
CA SER A 91 -8.83 0.10 19.85
C SER A 91 -8.92 -0.47 18.43
N VAL A 92 -10.06 -1.06 18.11
CA VAL A 92 -10.34 -1.66 16.81
C VAL A 92 -11.56 -0.97 16.21
N VAL A 93 -11.42 -0.54 14.97
CA VAL A 93 -12.53 0.00 14.16
C VAL A 93 -12.71 -0.83 12.90
N HIS A 94 -13.95 -0.92 12.45
CA HIS A 94 -14.30 -1.47 11.14
C HIS A 94 -14.64 -0.33 10.20
N VAL A 95 -14.07 -0.36 9.00
CA VAL A 95 -14.30 0.64 7.95
C VAL A 95 -14.98 -0.02 6.77
N THR A 96 -16.10 0.54 6.30
CA THR A 96 -16.73 0.17 5.04
C THR A 96 -16.60 1.35 4.06
N MET A 97 -15.97 1.11 2.92
CA MET A 97 -15.93 2.05 1.80
C MET A 97 -17.05 1.72 0.81
N GLU A 98 -17.81 2.72 0.44
CA GLU A 98 -18.94 2.61 -0.50
C GLU A 98 -18.76 3.55 -1.68
N GLN A 99 -19.13 3.10 -2.87
CA GLN A 99 -19.29 3.91 -4.07
C GLN A 99 -20.64 3.55 -4.72
N GLU A 100 -21.42 4.56 -5.14
CA GLU A 100 -22.74 4.36 -5.77
C GLU A 100 -23.68 3.48 -4.93
N GLY A 101 -23.65 3.64 -3.60
CA GLY A 101 -24.50 2.88 -2.66
C GLY A 101 -24.10 1.42 -2.47
N ARG A 102 -22.94 1.01 -2.93
CA ARG A 102 -22.45 -0.36 -2.89
C ARG A 102 -21.12 -0.46 -2.14
N LYS A 103 -21.00 -1.47 -1.26
CA LYS A 103 -19.75 -1.77 -0.55
C LYS A 103 -18.70 -2.27 -1.53
N GLU A 104 -17.56 -1.60 -1.59
CA GLU A 104 -16.44 -1.97 -2.47
C GLU A 104 -15.27 -2.54 -1.69
N VAL A 105 -14.97 -1.96 -0.52
CA VAL A 105 -13.85 -2.36 0.34
C VAL A 105 -14.30 -2.37 1.79
N VAL A 106 -13.80 -3.32 2.58
CA VAL A 106 -13.97 -3.35 4.03
C VAL A 106 -12.62 -3.56 4.70
N ALA A 107 -12.47 -2.99 5.89
CA ALA A 107 -11.23 -3.12 6.65
C ALA A 107 -11.48 -3.22 8.15
N TYR A 108 -10.67 -4.02 8.85
CA TYR A 108 -10.47 -3.94 10.29
C TYR A 108 -9.14 -3.27 10.57
N VAL A 109 -9.16 -2.23 11.39
CA VAL A 109 -7.97 -1.43 11.71
C VAL A 109 -7.79 -1.37 13.21
N THR A 110 -6.59 -1.69 13.68
CA THR A 110 -6.20 -1.62 15.08
C THR A 110 -5.27 -0.43 15.28
N ASN A 111 -5.68 0.47 16.17
CA ASN A 111 -4.88 1.63 16.57
C ASN A 111 -4.32 1.48 17.98
N SER A 112 -3.17 2.09 18.20
CA SER A 112 -2.45 2.23 19.47
C SER A 112 -1.77 3.60 19.53
N ASN A 113 -0.98 3.82 20.56
CA ASN A 113 -0.08 4.97 20.64
C ASN A 113 1.36 4.47 20.77
N MET A 114 2.07 4.40 19.64
CA MET A 114 3.45 3.91 19.56
C MET A 114 4.44 4.78 20.36
N ASP A 115 4.13 6.07 20.58
CA ASP A 115 5.00 6.99 21.34
C ASP A 115 4.98 6.69 22.84
N THR A 116 3.94 6.02 23.33
CA THR A 116 3.73 5.71 24.75
C THR A 116 3.70 4.22 25.05
N GLU A 117 3.92 3.37 24.05
CA GLU A 117 4.02 1.93 24.26
C GLU A 117 5.17 1.58 25.20
N THR A 118 4.89 0.66 26.12
CA THR A 118 5.86 0.15 27.09
C THR A 118 5.76 -1.37 27.16
N GLY A 119 6.87 -2.03 27.47
CA GLY A 119 6.87 -3.48 27.60
C GLY A 119 8.24 -4.10 27.33
N PHE A 120 8.23 -5.41 27.24
CA PHE A 120 9.44 -6.18 26.92
C PHE A 120 9.84 -5.94 25.46
N SER A 121 11.10 -5.58 25.24
CA SER A 121 11.69 -5.37 23.93
C SER A 121 12.99 -6.18 23.81
N HIS A 122 13.20 -6.81 22.65
CA HIS A 122 14.40 -7.59 22.39
C HIS A 122 14.72 -7.56 20.88
N ASP A 123 15.99 -7.38 20.52
CA ASP A 123 16.44 -7.60 19.14
C ASP A 123 16.43 -9.10 18.86
N THR A 124 15.56 -9.52 17.94
CA THR A 124 15.43 -10.92 17.54
C THR A 124 16.62 -11.42 16.72
N GLY A 125 17.50 -10.51 16.27
CA GLY A 125 18.60 -10.82 15.36
C GLY A 125 18.14 -11.08 13.92
N TYR A 126 16.88 -10.77 13.57
CA TYR A 126 16.39 -10.91 12.19
C TYR A 126 17.24 -10.06 11.24
N ARG A 127 17.66 -10.65 10.14
CA ARG A 127 18.32 -9.96 9.01
C ARG A 127 17.77 -10.53 7.71
N PRO A 128 17.53 -9.69 6.68
CA PRO A 128 17.10 -10.16 5.36
C PRO A 128 18.09 -11.16 4.76
N SER A 129 17.56 -12.24 4.16
CA SER A 129 18.36 -13.24 3.47
C SER A 129 17.80 -13.51 2.06
N PRO A 130 18.62 -13.37 0.98
CA PRO A 130 19.98 -12.84 0.97
C PRO A 130 20.05 -11.40 1.50
N PRO A 131 21.23 -10.90 1.89
CA PRO A 131 21.37 -9.51 2.34
C PRO A 131 20.91 -8.51 1.26
N ILE A 132 20.26 -7.44 1.69
CA ILE A 132 19.93 -6.31 0.79
C ILE A 132 21.23 -5.70 0.29
N PRO A 133 21.38 -5.42 -1.04
CA PRO A 133 22.57 -4.74 -1.55
C PRO A 133 22.81 -3.40 -0.82
N SER A 134 24.09 -3.07 -0.59
CA SER A 134 24.44 -1.80 0.05
C SER A 134 23.85 -0.61 -0.71
N LEU A 135 23.42 0.42 0.00
CA LEU A 135 22.69 1.55 -0.53
C LEU A 135 23.30 2.87 -0.05
N ASP A 136 23.66 3.73 -0.99
CA ASP A 136 24.12 5.10 -0.74
C ASP A 136 23.13 6.08 -1.39
N PHE A 137 22.22 6.62 -0.58
CA PHE A 137 21.14 7.50 -1.06
C PHE A 137 21.67 8.76 -1.78
N SER A 138 22.85 9.28 -1.42
CA SER A 138 23.44 10.45 -2.07
C SER A 138 23.92 10.16 -3.51
N LYS A 139 24.31 8.92 -3.77
CA LYS A 139 24.66 8.43 -5.10
C LYS A 139 23.43 7.94 -5.87
N LEU A 140 22.45 7.39 -5.16
CA LEU A 140 21.21 6.92 -5.75
C LEU A 140 20.47 8.05 -6.50
N GLU A 141 20.37 9.25 -5.91
CA GLU A 141 19.77 10.43 -6.53
C GLU A 141 20.42 10.84 -7.86
N LYS A 142 21.71 10.52 -8.03
CA LYS A 142 22.48 10.82 -9.24
C LYS A 142 22.60 9.66 -10.21
N ASP A 143 21.96 8.51 -9.89
CA ASP A 143 22.14 7.22 -10.56
C ASP A 143 23.61 6.75 -10.63
N GLU A 144 24.40 7.13 -9.61
CA GLU A 144 25.83 6.78 -9.47
C GLU A 144 26.06 5.66 -8.45
N ASP A 145 24.99 5.13 -7.84
CA ASP A 145 25.11 4.03 -6.87
C ASP A 145 25.61 2.75 -7.59
N PRO A 146 26.65 2.07 -7.05
CA PRO A 146 27.24 0.92 -7.72
C PRO A 146 26.31 -0.31 -7.73
N SER A 147 25.38 -0.40 -6.78
CA SER A 147 24.48 -1.55 -6.58
C SER A 147 23.08 -1.34 -7.14
N TRP A 148 22.64 -0.08 -7.28
CA TRP A 148 21.29 0.29 -7.68
C TRP A 148 21.28 1.16 -8.93
N ARG A 149 20.19 1.07 -9.69
CA ARG A 149 19.96 1.90 -10.89
C ARG A 149 18.57 2.51 -10.86
N HIS A 150 18.46 3.72 -11.33
CA HIS A 150 17.18 4.38 -11.57
C HIS A 150 16.46 3.72 -12.76
N GLN A 151 15.18 3.46 -12.60
CA GLN A 151 14.29 3.03 -13.69
C GLN A 151 13.51 4.27 -14.16
N ALA A 152 13.97 4.89 -15.24
CA ALA A 152 13.42 6.15 -15.73
C ALA A 152 11.92 6.08 -16.08
N GLU A 153 11.47 4.95 -16.59
CA GLU A 153 10.07 4.74 -16.94
C GLU A 153 9.65 3.28 -16.72
N MET A 154 8.52 3.10 -16.03
CA MET A 154 7.93 1.77 -15.83
C MET A 154 7.18 1.32 -17.10
N PRO A 155 7.11 0.00 -17.37
CA PRO A 155 6.35 -0.51 -18.53
C PRO A 155 4.88 -0.07 -18.49
N HIS A 156 4.33 0.28 -19.67
CA HIS A 156 2.94 0.68 -19.84
C HIS A 156 2.51 1.88 -18.98
N PRO A 157 3.21 3.03 -19.02
CA PRO A 157 3.00 4.14 -18.10
C PRO A 157 1.60 4.76 -18.18
N GLU A 158 0.95 4.74 -19.37
CA GLU A 158 -0.41 5.25 -19.53
C GLU A 158 -1.48 4.34 -18.89
N PHE A 159 -1.22 3.03 -18.83
CA PHE A 159 -2.06 2.10 -18.10
C PHE A 159 -1.74 2.10 -16.60
N ARG A 160 -0.46 2.24 -16.23
CA ARG A 160 0.02 2.19 -14.85
C ARG A 160 0.24 3.59 -14.27
N LYS A 161 -0.78 4.47 -14.33
CA LYS A 161 -0.67 5.87 -13.90
C LYS A 161 -0.15 6.04 -12.48
N ALA A 162 -0.58 5.19 -11.55
CA ALA A 162 -0.12 5.20 -10.16
C ALA A 162 1.40 5.02 -10.03
N THR A 163 2.06 4.27 -10.95
CA THR A 163 3.52 4.09 -10.90
C THR A 163 4.30 5.35 -11.28
N LYS A 164 3.67 6.32 -11.96
CA LYS A 164 4.28 7.62 -12.26
C LYS A 164 4.44 8.49 -11.01
N ARG A 165 3.83 8.08 -9.89
CA ARG A 165 3.88 8.81 -8.61
C ARG A 165 5.14 8.55 -7.81
N VAL A 166 5.87 7.49 -8.15
CA VAL A 166 7.11 7.09 -7.50
C VAL A 166 8.23 6.93 -8.52
N GLN A 167 9.43 7.22 -8.09
CA GLN A 167 10.65 6.83 -8.78
C GLN A 167 11.05 5.46 -8.23
N PHE A 168 11.49 4.59 -9.13
CA PHE A 168 11.89 3.23 -8.82
C PHE A 168 13.38 3.06 -9.03
N TYR A 169 14.02 2.38 -8.09
CA TYR A 169 15.42 1.98 -8.20
C TYR A 169 15.50 0.48 -7.96
N PHE A 170 16.17 -0.22 -8.88
CA PHE A 170 16.33 -1.66 -8.86
C PHE A 170 17.80 -2.04 -8.68
N PRO A 171 18.11 -3.23 -8.14
CA PRO A 171 19.47 -3.74 -8.16
C PRO A 171 20.03 -3.77 -9.58
N ARG A 172 21.31 -3.32 -9.77
CA ARG A 172 22.00 -3.38 -11.08
C ARG A 172 22.29 -4.81 -11.49
N GLU A 173 22.60 -5.67 -10.52
CA GLU A 173 22.78 -7.08 -10.71
C GLU A 173 21.65 -7.82 -9.98
N ASP A 174 20.74 -8.39 -10.73
CA ASP A 174 19.69 -9.24 -10.17
C ASP A 174 20.26 -10.64 -9.92
N LYS A 175 20.78 -10.84 -8.72
CA LYS A 175 21.26 -12.13 -8.21
C LYS A 175 20.25 -12.81 -7.30
N THR A 176 19.07 -12.21 -7.15
CA THR A 176 18.03 -12.76 -6.30
C THR A 176 17.30 -13.92 -6.98
N PRO A 177 16.80 -14.90 -6.21
CA PRO A 177 15.91 -15.91 -6.77
C PRO A 177 14.67 -15.28 -7.40
N ALA A 178 14.12 -15.89 -8.45
CA ALA A 178 12.97 -15.35 -9.17
C ALA A 178 11.70 -15.10 -8.31
N TYR A 179 11.64 -15.69 -7.10
CA TYR A 179 10.57 -15.47 -6.13
C TYR A 179 10.79 -14.25 -5.23
N LEU A 180 11.92 -13.56 -5.35
CA LEU A 180 12.31 -12.43 -4.50
C LEU A 180 12.71 -11.23 -5.37
N ALA A 181 12.30 -10.04 -4.96
CA ALA A 181 12.72 -8.79 -5.57
C ALA A 181 12.94 -7.69 -4.53
N ASP A 182 13.87 -6.80 -4.81
CA ASP A 182 14.16 -5.61 -4.01
C ASP A 182 13.94 -4.35 -4.84
N GLU A 183 13.33 -3.33 -4.24
CA GLU A 183 13.14 -2.01 -4.85
C GLU A 183 13.38 -0.90 -3.82
N VAL A 184 13.92 0.23 -4.25
CA VAL A 184 13.95 1.47 -3.47
C VAL A 184 13.05 2.48 -4.14
N LEU A 185 12.29 3.21 -3.35
CA LEU A 185 11.24 4.10 -3.80
C LEU A 185 11.39 5.49 -3.17
N CYS A 186 11.04 6.53 -3.93
CA CYS A 186 10.72 7.86 -3.42
C CYS A 186 9.58 8.46 -4.25
N PHE A 187 8.83 9.42 -3.70
CA PHE A 187 7.81 10.11 -4.48
C PHE A 187 8.44 10.95 -5.61
N SER A 188 7.82 10.92 -6.80
CA SER A 188 8.29 11.64 -7.98
C SER A 188 8.18 13.16 -7.85
N ASP A 189 7.28 13.67 -7.00
CA ASP A 189 7.09 15.10 -6.74
C ASP A 189 8.00 15.64 -5.63
N GLY A 190 8.85 14.78 -5.04
CA GLY A 190 9.79 15.12 -3.98
C GLY A 190 9.19 15.23 -2.59
N THR A 191 7.90 14.92 -2.42
CA THR A 191 7.28 14.84 -1.08
C THR A 191 7.78 13.60 -0.33
N ASN A 192 7.61 13.57 0.98
CA ASN A 192 8.04 12.46 1.82
C ASN A 192 6.92 11.42 2.00
N PHE A 193 7.32 10.16 2.18
CA PHE A 193 6.42 9.10 2.63
C PHE A 193 6.03 9.33 4.09
N THR A 194 4.75 9.18 4.38
CA THR A 194 4.15 9.26 5.71
C THR A 194 3.55 7.91 6.13
N ASN A 195 3.08 7.78 7.36
CA ASN A 195 2.47 6.54 7.85
C ASN A 195 1.32 6.05 6.95
N SER A 196 0.50 6.93 6.39
CA SER A 196 -0.59 6.52 5.50
C SER A 196 -0.10 6.04 4.14
N SER A 197 1.03 6.54 3.66
CA SER A 197 1.61 6.12 2.37
C SER A 197 2.37 4.79 2.43
N VAL A 198 2.66 4.25 3.62
CA VAL A 198 3.29 2.92 3.76
C VAL A 198 2.46 1.83 3.08
N ALA A 199 1.12 1.93 3.14
CA ALA A 199 0.23 1.00 2.44
C ALA A 199 0.38 1.08 0.91
N PHE A 200 0.58 2.29 0.37
CA PHE A 200 0.83 2.50 -1.06
C PHE A 200 2.19 1.92 -1.48
N VAL A 201 3.23 2.16 -0.68
CA VAL A 201 4.56 1.59 -0.92
C VAL A 201 4.51 0.06 -0.89
N ALA A 202 3.83 -0.54 0.08
CA ALA A 202 3.70 -1.99 0.19
C ALA A 202 2.95 -2.64 -1.00
N ASP A 203 2.09 -1.88 -1.70
CA ASP A 203 1.36 -2.35 -2.89
C ASP A 203 2.03 -1.91 -4.23
N MET A 204 3.20 -1.26 -4.18
CA MET A 204 4.02 -0.89 -5.34
C MET A 204 5.06 -1.97 -5.69
N PHE A 205 4.68 -3.23 -5.53
CA PHE A 205 5.56 -4.36 -5.79
C PHE A 205 5.89 -4.54 -7.28
N PRO A 206 7.08 -5.10 -7.60
CA PRO A 206 7.50 -5.39 -8.97
C PRO A 206 6.60 -6.43 -9.63
N LEU A 207 6.53 -6.38 -10.95
CA LEU A 207 5.74 -7.34 -11.73
C LEU A 207 6.43 -8.70 -11.81
N MET A 208 6.64 -9.37 -10.67
CA MET A 208 7.34 -10.65 -10.57
C MET A 208 6.73 -11.73 -11.47
N VAL A 209 5.39 -11.70 -11.65
CA VAL A 209 4.67 -12.65 -12.52
C VAL A 209 5.13 -12.56 -13.96
N GLU A 210 5.54 -11.38 -14.44
CA GLU A 210 5.99 -11.20 -15.83
C GLU A 210 7.28 -11.97 -16.14
N SER A 211 8.12 -12.26 -15.11
CA SER A 211 9.34 -13.07 -15.28
C SER A 211 9.05 -14.55 -15.57
N PHE A 212 7.86 -15.03 -15.21
CA PHE A 212 7.40 -16.40 -15.43
C PHE A 212 6.50 -16.55 -16.66
N LYS A 213 6.12 -15.44 -17.29
CA LYS A 213 5.18 -15.39 -18.41
C LYS A 213 5.79 -15.96 -19.68
N LYS A 214 5.03 -16.77 -20.42
CA LYS A 214 5.39 -17.25 -21.75
C LYS A 214 5.08 -16.19 -22.82
N LYS A 215 5.75 -16.28 -23.97
CA LYS A 215 5.60 -15.30 -25.07
C LYS A 215 4.19 -15.19 -25.64
N ASP A 216 3.41 -16.26 -25.57
CA ASP A 216 2.05 -16.37 -26.08
C ASP A 216 0.96 -16.07 -25.06
N GLU A 217 1.33 -15.82 -23.80
CA GLU A 217 0.40 -15.40 -22.74
C GLU A 217 0.09 -13.91 -22.87
N GLY A 218 -1.20 -13.57 -22.81
CA GLY A 218 -1.70 -12.21 -22.98
C GLY A 218 -1.28 -11.23 -21.87
N PRO A 219 -1.66 -9.95 -21.99
CA PRO A 219 -1.42 -9.00 -20.92
C PRO A 219 -2.23 -9.38 -19.68
N PHE A 220 -1.58 -9.31 -18.51
CA PHE A 220 -2.22 -9.59 -17.23
C PHE A 220 -2.52 -8.33 -16.43
N TRP A 221 -3.53 -8.44 -15.59
CA TRP A 221 -3.82 -7.54 -14.49
C TRP A 221 -3.73 -8.30 -13.17
N TYR A 222 -3.20 -7.64 -12.13
CA TYR A 222 -2.89 -8.24 -10.83
C TYR A 222 -3.74 -7.60 -9.73
N PRO A 223 -5.08 -7.87 -9.67
CA PRO A 223 -5.90 -7.32 -8.60
C PRO A 223 -5.59 -7.97 -7.27
N THR A 224 -5.36 -7.14 -6.25
CA THR A 224 -5.27 -7.56 -4.86
C THR A 224 -6.67 -7.92 -4.35
N LEU A 225 -6.81 -9.10 -3.76
CA LEU A 225 -8.03 -9.56 -3.11
C LEU A 225 -8.06 -9.10 -1.66
N LEU A 226 -6.97 -9.33 -0.95
CA LEU A 226 -6.78 -8.86 0.42
C LEU A 226 -5.36 -8.33 0.63
N LEU A 227 -5.25 -7.40 1.57
CA LEU A 227 -3.99 -6.83 2.02
C LEU A 227 -4.01 -6.77 3.55
N ASN A 228 -3.03 -7.40 4.17
CA ASN A 228 -2.71 -7.21 5.57
C ASN A 228 -1.51 -6.27 5.67
N LEU A 229 -1.52 -5.38 6.65
CA LEU A 229 -0.37 -4.52 6.95
C LEU A 229 -0.17 -4.49 8.47
N ASP A 230 1.05 -4.76 8.90
CA ASP A 230 1.49 -4.76 10.28
C ASP A 230 2.62 -3.73 10.42
N ILE A 231 2.33 -2.60 11.04
CA ILE A 231 3.26 -1.47 11.18
C ILE A 231 4.11 -1.67 12.43
N LYS A 232 5.43 -1.70 12.24
CA LYS A 232 6.42 -1.95 13.30
C LYS A 232 7.05 -0.68 13.86
N LYS A 233 7.10 0.36 13.02
CA LYS A 233 7.75 1.64 13.35
C LYS A 233 6.93 2.78 12.74
N SER A 234 6.59 3.77 13.55
CA SER A 234 6.00 5.00 13.04
C SER A 234 7.06 5.80 12.30
N LEU A 235 6.74 6.32 11.12
CA LEU A 235 7.57 7.30 10.46
C LEU A 235 7.50 8.64 11.19
N PRO A 236 8.57 9.46 11.13
CA PRO A 236 8.56 10.78 11.74
C PRO A 236 7.46 11.67 11.14
N PRO A 237 6.98 12.70 11.87
CA PRO A 237 5.89 13.57 11.39
C PRO A 237 6.16 14.24 10.03
N GLU A 238 7.43 14.59 9.76
CA GLU A 238 7.87 15.14 8.48
C GLU A 238 7.98 14.09 7.36
N GLY A 239 7.79 12.82 7.70
CA GLY A 239 7.95 11.70 6.80
C GLY A 239 9.40 11.38 6.46
N VAL A 240 9.58 10.40 5.56
CA VAL A 240 10.90 9.97 5.04
C VAL A 240 10.91 10.00 3.52
N LYS A 241 12.03 10.40 2.93
CA LYS A 241 12.17 10.47 1.48
C LYS A 241 12.23 9.09 0.84
N TRP A 242 12.91 8.14 1.48
CA TRP A 242 13.25 6.85 0.91
C TRP A 242 12.64 5.71 1.70
N LEU A 243 12.05 4.75 1.00
CA LEU A 243 11.70 3.44 1.55
C LEU A 243 12.24 2.35 0.62
N HIS A 244 12.72 1.29 1.20
CA HIS A 244 13.09 0.05 0.52
C HIS A 244 11.99 -0.97 0.73
N ILE A 245 11.62 -1.70 -0.32
CA ILE A 245 10.76 -2.87 -0.20
C ILE A 245 11.48 -4.12 -0.68
N ARG A 246 11.30 -5.19 0.07
CA ARG A 246 11.60 -6.56 -0.36
C ARG A 246 10.30 -7.30 -0.52
N VAL A 247 10.15 -7.98 -1.65
CA VAL A 247 8.94 -8.72 -1.99
C VAL A 247 9.27 -10.18 -2.22
N GLU A 248 8.53 -11.08 -1.58
CA GLU A 248 8.62 -12.53 -1.77
C GLU A 248 7.29 -13.08 -2.28
N MET A 249 7.33 -13.87 -3.36
CA MET A 249 6.20 -14.61 -3.88
C MET A 249 6.45 -16.11 -3.72
N LYS A 250 5.78 -16.76 -2.76
CA LYS A 250 6.04 -18.17 -2.42
C LYS A 250 5.28 -19.15 -3.30
N LYS A 251 4.07 -18.77 -3.74
CA LYS A 251 3.21 -19.66 -4.52
C LYS A 251 2.33 -18.90 -5.51
N MET A 252 2.40 -19.30 -6.76
CA MET A 252 1.43 -18.91 -7.79
C MET A 252 0.79 -20.17 -8.35
N LEU A 253 -0.52 -20.32 -8.21
CA LEU A 253 -1.24 -21.50 -8.68
C LEU A 253 -2.65 -21.15 -9.15
N LYS A 254 -3.01 -21.56 -10.38
CA LYS A 254 -4.35 -21.36 -10.96
C LYS A 254 -4.81 -19.89 -10.91
N GLY A 255 -3.90 -18.96 -11.21
CA GLY A 255 -4.16 -17.53 -11.22
C GLY A 255 -4.31 -16.86 -9.85
N ARG A 256 -3.96 -17.53 -8.75
CA ARG A 256 -3.85 -16.94 -7.42
C ARG A 256 -2.40 -16.91 -6.99
N MET A 257 -1.96 -15.77 -6.46
CA MET A 257 -0.62 -15.55 -5.93
C MET A 257 -0.68 -14.98 -4.51
N ASP A 258 0.37 -15.21 -3.75
CA ASP A 258 0.67 -14.54 -2.49
C ASP A 258 1.86 -13.60 -2.70
N LEU A 259 1.93 -12.54 -1.86
CA LEU A 259 3.12 -11.72 -1.71
C LEU A 259 3.34 -11.44 -0.23
N GLU A 260 4.59 -11.53 0.20
CA GLU A 260 5.05 -10.95 1.46
C GLU A 260 5.93 -9.75 1.14
N VAL A 261 5.65 -8.62 1.76
CA VAL A 261 6.37 -7.37 1.54
C VAL A 261 6.93 -6.87 2.85
N PHE A 262 8.24 -6.61 2.86
CA PHE A 262 8.97 -6.05 3.97
C PHE A 262 9.34 -4.62 3.59
N VAL A 263 8.88 -3.65 4.35
CA VAL A 263 9.18 -2.23 4.14
C VAL A 263 10.24 -1.80 5.14
N HIS A 264 11.37 -1.27 4.66
CA HIS A 264 12.47 -0.77 5.49
C HIS A 264 12.67 0.72 5.23
N ASP A 265 13.13 1.44 6.25
CA ASP A 265 13.58 2.83 6.09
C ASP A 265 15.04 2.91 5.62
N ALA A 266 15.55 4.15 5.57
CA ALA A 266 16.90 4.44 5.12
C ALA A 266 18.00 3.88 6.06
N GLU A 267 17.68 3.67 7.32
CA GLU A 267 18.55 3.07 8.33
C GLU A 267 18.55 1.53 8.28
N GLY A 268 17.65 0.94 7.48
CA GLY A 268 17.44 -0.50 7.37
C GLY A 268 16.52 -1.07 8.45
N ASP A 269 15.86 -0.22 9.23
CA ASP A 269 14.88 -0.64 10.22
C ASP A 269 13.59 -1.10 9.53
N LEU A 270 12.97 -2.14 10.08
CA LEU A 270 11.70 -2.65 9.59
C LEU A 270 10.55 -1.69 9.98
N VAL A 271 9.96 -1.05 8.97
CA VAL A 271 8.81 -0.13 9.12
C VAL A 271 7.50 -0.91 9.12
N ALA A 272 7.34 -1.85 8.19
CA ALA A 272 6.11 -2.63 8.07
C ALA A 272 6.32 -3.99 7.44
N LEU A 273 5.42 -4.91 7.78
CA LEU A 273 5.20 -6.18 7.11
C LEU A 273 3.86 -6.16 6.41
N SER A 274 3.79 -6.64 5.18
CA SER A 274 2.53 -6.79 4.47
C SER A 274 2.42 -8.18 3.87
N HIS A 275 1.19 -8.72 3.88
CA HIS A 275 0.86 -9.96 3.19
C HIS A 275 -0.32 -9.71 2.27
N HIS A 276 -0.18 -10.09 1.00
CA HIS A 276 -1.22 -9.96 -0.01
C HIS A 276 -1.66 -11.32 -0.53
N VAL A 277 -2.95 -11.41 -0.87
CA VAL A 277 -3.45 -12.42 -1.79
C VAL A 277 -3.97 -11.70 -3.02
N GLY A 278 -3.44 -12.05 -4.18
CA GLY A 278 -3.80 -11.45 -5.45
C GLY A 278 -4.20 -12.47 -6.50
N PHE A 279 -4.74 -11.96 -7.58
CA PHE A 279 -5.03 -12.77 -8.76
C PHE A 279 -4.17 -12.34 -9.95
N VAL A 280 -3.92 -13.29 -10.84
CA VAL A 280 -3.38 -13.08 -12.19
C VAL A 280 -4.54 -13.31 -13.15
N VAL A 281 -5.05 -12.23 -13.74
CA VAL A 281 -6.23 -12.30 -14.63
C VAL A 281 -5.95 -11.53 -15.92
N ASP A 282 -6.74 -11.80 -16.96
CA ASP A 282 -6.64 -11.06 -18.23
C ASP A 282 -6.86 -9.55 -18.00
N ALA A 283 -6.00 -8.72 -18.63
CA ALA A 283 -6.02 -7.26 -18.42
C ALA A 283 -7.32 -6.59 -18.91
N SER A 284 -8.06 -7.21 -19.86
CA SER A 284 -9.37 -6.71 -20.29
C SER A 284 -10.39 -6.62 -19.15
N ARG A 285 -10.21 -7.42 -18.09
CA ARG A 285 -11.07 -7.36 -16.89
C ARG A 285 -10.90 -6.05 -16.10
N ASN A 286 -9.76 -5.38 -16.23
CA ASN A 286 -9.53 -4.08 -15.59
C ASN A 286 -10.38 -2.99 -16.25
N THR A 287 -10.39 -2.94 -17.59
CA THR A 287 -11.07 -1.89 -18.38
C THR A 287 -12.51 -2.25 -18.78
N ALA A 288 -12.97 -3.47 -18.49
CA ALA A 288 -14.34 -3.87 -18.79
C ALA A 288 -15.37 -2.96 -18.08
N ALA A 289 -16.49 -2.69 -18.75
CA ALA A 289 -17.58 -1.91 -18.16
C ALA A 289 -18.02 -2.51 -16.82
N ARG A 290 -18.24 -1.64 -15.82
CA ARG A 290 -18.70 -2.06 -14.49
C ARG A 290 -20.13 -2.54 -14.60
N LYS A 291 -20.40 -3.81 -14.33
CA LYS A 291 -21.78 -4.30 -14.25
C LYS A 291 -22.46 -3.68 -13.03
N MET A 292 -23.42 -2.81 -13.24
CA MET A 292 -24.36 -2.38 -12.21
C MET A 292 -25.13 -3.62 -11.76
N GLY A 293 -24.71 -4.23 -10.67
CA GLY A 293 -25.37 -5.42 -10.14
C GLY A 293 -26.66 -5.05 -9.45
N SER A 294 -27.81 -5.53 -9.93
CA SER A 294 -28.92 -5.79 -9.04
C SER A 294 -28.41 -6.65 -7.89
N ALA A 295 -28.54 -6.18 -6.64
CA ALA A 295 -28.27 -7.00 -5.47
C ALA A 295 -29.11 -8.27 -5.60
N LYS A 296 -28.49 -9.41 -5.88
CA LYS A 296 -29.13 -10.69 -5.59
C LYS A 296 -29.08 -10.80 -4.07
N MET A 297 -30.24 -10.57 -3.44
CA MET A 297 -30.49 -11.01 -2.08
C MET A 297 -30.24 -12.52 -1.97
#